data_4e7e84af4e23e514b872d68109408f11
#
_entry.id   4e7e84af4e23e514b872d68109408f11
#
_cell.length_a   1.000
_cell.length_b   1.000
_cell.length_c   1.000
_cell.angle_alpha   90.00
_cell.angle_beta   90.00
_cell.angle_gamma   90.00
#
_symmetry.space_group_name_H-M   'P 1'
#
loop_
_entity.id
_entity.type
_entity.pdbx_description
1 polymer ?
#
loop_
_entity_poly.entity_id
_entity_poly.type
_entity_poly.pdbx_seq_one_letter_code
_entity_poly.pdbx_strand_id
1 'polypeptide(L)'
;MRVAEKREGSSQGAGSMDDTPLMRELTRDHARRRQLEGVEFTSPEHTRIVTIANQKGGVGKTSTTVNLAAALTMGGLHVLVIDADPQGNTSTALSIDHHAEVPSMYEVLVESTPLAEVIQAVPEMDRLYCAPATINLSGAEIELVSLVARENRLRNAIRDLLEDREQRGLEPLDYVLIDCPPSLGLLTVNALVAAREVLIPIQAEYYALEGLSLLLNNIDLIRQHLNPELVVSTIMLTMYDARTRLAAQVAQDVRDHFPDQTLDTTIPRSVRISEAPSYGQTVLTYDPSSSGALAYRAAAYELNTRPAP
;
A
#
# COMPACT_ATOMS: atom_id res chain seq x y z
N MET A 1 59.25 -46.25 -30.43
CA MET A 1 57.86 -46.41 -29.99
C MET A 1 57.45 -45.15 -29.25
N ARG A 2 56.80 -44.19 -29.90
CA ARG A 2 56.36 -42.92 -29.32
C ARG A 2 54.88 -43.05 -28.91
N VAL A 3 54.61 -42.87 -27.64
CA VAL A 3 53.25 -42.80 -27.12
C VAL A 3 52.75 -41.34 -27.21
N ALA A 4 51.65 -41.16 -27.90
CA ALA A 4 50.98 -39.85 -28.08
C ALA A 4 50.06 -39.62 -26.91
N GLU A 5 50.30 -38.54 -26.13
CA GLU A 5 49.38 -38.02 -25.13
C GLU A 5 48.27 -37.24 -25.79
N LYS A 6 47.03 -37.70 -25.64
CA LYS A 6 45.81 -36.95 -25.92
C LYS A 6 45.55 -35.93 -24.81
N ARG A 7 45.67 -34.65 -25.10
CA ARG A 7 45.13 -33.59 -24.26
C ARG A 7 43.62 -33.49 -24.48
N GLU A 8 42.84 -33.87 -23.51
CA GLU A 8 41.40 -33.53 -23.42
C GLU A 8 41.27 -32.08 -23.02
N GLY A 9 40.71 -31.27 -23.93
CA GLY A 9 40.36 -29.89 -23.67
C GLY A 9 39.09 -29.84 -22.85
N SER A 10 39.18 -29.33 -21.61
CA SER A 10 38.05 -28.97 -20.78
C SER A 10 37.35 -27.75 -21.38
N SER A 11 36.24 -27.97 -22.06
CA SER A 11 35.28 -26.87 -22.36
C SER A 11 34.62 -26.42 -21.08
N GLN A 12 35.17 -25.38 -20.44
CA GLN A 12 34.45 -24.63 -19.45
C GLN A 12 33.25 -23.99 -20.12
N GLY A 13 32.05 -24.40 -19.70
CA GLY A 13 30.79 -23.86 -20.18
C GLY A 13 30.73 -22.36 -19.92
N ALA A 14 30.63 -21.61 -21.01
CA ALA A 14 30.22 -20.22 -20.98
C ALA A 14 28.77 -20.19 -20.48
N GLY A 15 28.59 -19.86 -19.19
CA GLY A 15 27.28 -19.47 -18.68
C GLY A 15 26.77 -18.35 -19.56
N SER A 16 25.56 -18.50 -20.12
CA SER A 16 24.99 -17.51 -21.01
C SER A 16 24.91 -16.17 -20.27
N MET A 17 25.35 -15.10 -20.90
CA MET A 17 25.26 -13.73 -20.36
C MET A 17 23.80 -13.35 -20.00
N ASP A 18 22.84 -14.11 -20.48
CA ASP A 18 21.40 -13.88 -20.27
C ASP A 18 20.85 -14.28 -18.89
N ASP A 19 21.62 -14.95 -18.03
CA ASP A 19 21.12 -15.49 -16.77
C ASP A 19 21.65 -14.73 -15.52
N THR A 20 22.11 -13.51 -15.68
CA THR A 20 22.53 -12.67 -14.55
C THR A 20 21.32 -12.07 -13.81
N PRO A 21 21.40 -11.84 -12.48
CA PRO A 21 20.32 -11.21 -11.72
C PRO A 21 19.85 -9.87 -12.32
N LEU A 22 20.78 -9.09 -12.87
CA LEU A 22 20.49 -7.81 -13.54
C LEU A 22 19.68 -8.02 -14.84
N MET A 23 20.05 -9.00 -15.67
CA MET A 23 19.30 -9.29 -16.90
C MET A 23 17.89 -9.80 -16.60
N ARG A 24 17.71 -10.58 -15.55
CA ARG A 24 16.39 -11.02 -15.10
C ARG A 24 15.54 -9.84 -14.61
N GLU A 25 16.13 -8.89 -13.91
CA GLU A 25 15.46 -7.66 -13.45
C GLU A 25 15.05 -6.80 -14.64
N LEU A 26 15.96 -6.53 -15.58
CA LEU A 26 15.68 -5.78 -16.81
C LEU A 26 14.59 -6.44 -17.65
N THR A 27 14.65 -7.76 -17.82
CA THR A 27 13.63 -8.52 -18.58
C THR A 27 12.25 -8.40 -17.91
N ARG A 28 12.20 -8.48 -16.58
CA ARG A 28 10.96 -8.29 -15.80
C ARG A 28 10.41 -6.88 -15.95
N ASP A 29 11.26 -5.87 -15.86
CA ASP A 29 10.84 -4.47 -16.01
C ASP A 29 10.36 -4.18 -17.45
N HIS A 30 11.00 -4.73 -18.46
CA HIS A 30 10.52 -4.65 -19.84
C HIS A 30 9.16 -5.34 -20.03
N ALA A 31 8.97 -6.51 -19.43
CA ALA A 31 7.68 -7.21 -19.48
C ALA A 31 6.58 -6.40 -18.79
N ARG A 32 6.86 -5.85 -17.61
CA ARG A 32 5.93 -4.97 -16.87
C ARG A 32 5.56 -3.72 -17.66
N ARG A 33 6.55 -3.05 -18.28
CA ARG A 33 6.28 -1.88 -19.14
C ARG A 33 5.29 -2.22 -20.24
N ARG A 34 5.53 -3.30 -21.00
CA ARG A 34 4.63 -3.73 -22.09
C ARG A 34 3.24 -4.08 -21.58
N GLN A 35 3.15 -4.74 -20.43
CA GLN A 35 1.88 -5.13 -19.83
C GLN A 35 1.07 -3.91 -19.38
N LEU A 36 1.72 -2.82 -18.97
CA LEU A 36 1.10 -1.61 -18.45
C LEU A 36 0.93 -0.51 -19.51
N GLU A 37 1.39 -0.74 -20.73
CA GLU A 37 1.32 0.23 -21.83
C GLU A 37 -0.11 0.26 -22.39
N GLY A 38 -0.77 1.43 -22.28
CA GLY A 38 -2.14 1.61 -22.75
C GLY A 38 -3.23 0.90 -21.95
N VAL A 39 -2.92 0.43 -20.72
CA VAL A 39 -3.90 -0.20 -19.84
C VAL A 39 -4.65 0.87 -19.06
N GLU A 40 -5.95 0.93 -19.25
CA GLU A 40 -6.88 1.66 -18.39
C GLU A 40 -7.34 0.74 -17.24
N PHE A 41 -7.46 1.31 -16.05
CA PHE A 41 -7.98 0.58 -14.89
C PHE A 41 -9.49 0.63 -14.91
N THR A 42 -10.13 -0.40 -14.41
CA THR A 42 -11.59 -0.49 -14.37
C THR A 42 -12.10 0.07 -13.04
N SER A 43 -13.03 1.03 -13.10
CA SER A 43 -13.73 1.48 -11.91
C SER A 43 -14.49 0.32 -11.26
N PRO A 44 -14.34 0.09 -9.96
CA PRO A 44 -15.10 -0.93 -9.25
C PRO A 44 -16.58 -0.54 -9.19
N GLU A 45 -17.47 -1.52 -9.05
CA GLU A 45 -18.91 -1.28 -8.93
C GLU A 45 -19.28 -0.44 -7.69
N HIS A 46 -18.50 -0.61 -6.62
CA HIS A 46 -18.63 0.16 -5.38
C HIS A 46 -17.25 0.63 -4.92
N THR A 47 -17.20 1.75 -4.21
CA THR A 47 -15.97 2.27 -3.62
C THR A 47 -15.27 1.18 -2.79
N ARG A 48 -14.03 0.86 -3.13
CA ARG A 48 -13.21 -0.07 -2.37
C ARG A 48 -12.51 0.67 -1.23
N ILE A 49 -12.82 0.30 0.01
CA ILE A 49 -12.22 0.90 1.21
C ILE A 49 -11.19 -0.09 1.74
N VAL A 50 -9.92 0.27 1.58
CA VAL A 50 -8.77 -0.60 1.87
C VAL A 50 -7.91 0.00 2.97
N THR A 51 -7.74 -0.72 4.07
CA THR A 51 -6.81 -0.34 5.15
C THR A 51 -5.46 -0.97 4.93
N ILE A 52 -4.40 -0.15 4.91
CA ILE A 52 -3.01 -0.61 4.81
C ILE A 52 -2.44 -0.76 6.22
N ALA A 53 -2.35 -1.98 6.73
CA ALA A 53 -1.99 -2.26 8.11
C ALA A 53 -0.84 -3.25 8.26
N ASN A 54 0.04 -2.98 9.20
CA ASN A 54 1.02 -3.90 9.77
C ASN A 54 1.58 -3.31 11.07
N GLN A 55 1.70 -4.15 12.10
CA GLN A 55 2.22 -3.73 13.41
C GLN A 55 3.74 -3.47 13.40
N LYS A 56 4.46 -4.06 12.45
CA LYS A 56 5.91 -3.81 12.30
C LYS A 56 6.14 -2.44 11.66
N GLY A 57 6.95 -1.61 12.33
CA GLY A 57 7.43 -0.36 11.75
C GLY A 57 8.36 -0.60 10.56
N GLY A 58 8.38 0.32 9.61
CA GLY A 58 9.32 0.29 8.48
C GLY A 58 9.06 -0.75 7.40
N VAL A 59 7.91 -1.44 7.39
CA VAL A 59 7.57 -2.43 6.33
C VAL A 59 7.07 -1.79 5.04
N GLY A 60 6.95 -0.47 4.98
CA GLY A 60 6.52 0.28 3.81
C GLY A 60 5.01 0.50 3.73
N LYS A 61 4.28 0.62 4.86
CA LYS A 61 2.85 0.98 4.86
C LYS A 61 2.60 2.27 4.10
N THR A 62 3.14 3.37 4.57
CA THR A 62 3.02 4.70 3.95
C THR A 62 3.48 4.70 2.50
N SER A 63 4.66 4.12 2.22
CA SER A 63 5.15 4.01 0.83
C SER A 63 4.19 3.23 -0.06
N THR A 64 3.57 2.18 0.48
CA THR A 64 2.56 1.39 -0.24
C THR A 64 1.31 2.21 -0.50
N THR A 65 0.79 2.88 0.54
CA THR A 65 -0.43 3.70 0.43
C THR A 65 -0.28 4.77 -0.64
N VAL A 66 0.75 5.62 -0.54
CA VAL A 66 0.91 6.75 -1.47
C VAL A 66 1.22 6.32 -2.90
N ASN A 67 2.02 5.27 -3.08
CA ASN A 67 2.39 4.83 -4.42
C ASN A 67 1.30 3.99 -5.10
N LEU A 68 0.50 3.22 -4.35
CA LEU A 68 -0.70 2.57 -4.90
C LEU A 68 -1.76 3.62 -5.28
N ALA A 69 -2.00 4.62 -4.40
CA ALA A 69 -2.92 5.71 -4.69
C ALA A 69 -2.56 6.43 -5.99
N ALA A 70 -1.29 6.84 -6.11
CA ALA A 70 -0.78 7.48 -7.32
C ALA A 70 -0.93 6.59 -8.57
N ALA A 71 -0.61 5.30 -8.46
CA ALA A 71 -0.71 4.35 -9.58
C ALA A 71 -2.15 4.13 -10.03
N LEU A 72 -3.10 4.00 -9.10
CA LEU A 72 -4.54 3.88 -9.38
C LEU A 72 -5.06 5.15 -10.07
N THR A 73 -4.65 6.32 -9.57
CA THR A 73 -5.03 7.61 -10.15
C THR A 73 -4.47 7.81 -11.56
N MET A 74 -3.21 7.41 -11.80
CA MET A 74 -2.62 7.41 -13.14
C MET A 74 -3.31 6.41 -14.09
N GLY A 75 -4.00 5.40 -13.55
CA GLY A 75 -4.89 4.50 -14.28
C GLY A 75 -6.27 5.08 -14.56
N GLY A 76 -6.56 6.33 -14.16
CA GLY A 76 -7.81 7.04 -14.42
C GLY A 76 -8.83 7.03 -13.28
N LEU A 77 -8.52 6.41 -12.14
CA LEU A 77 -9.43 6.25 -11.01
C LEU A 77 -9.41 7.44 -10.04
N HIS A 78 -10.52 7.68 -9.34
CA HIS A 78 -10.65 8.66 -8.27
C HIS A 78 -10.28 8.04 -6.93
N VAL A 79 -9.24 8.55 -6.27
CA VAL A 79 -8.69 7.96 -5.05
C VAL A 79 -8.64 8.97 -3.92
N LEU A 80 -9.14 8.57 -2.75
CA LEU A 80 -8.94 9.29 -1.49
C LEU A 80 -7.93 8.52 -0.64
N VAL A 81 -6.91 9.20 -0.16
CA VAL A 81 -6.01 8.70 0.87
C VAL A 81 -6.39 9.32 2.21
N ILE A 82 -6.51 8.50 3.25
CA ILE A 82 -6.71 8.94 4.63
C ILE A 82 -5.44 8.63 5.42
N ASP A 83 -4.78 9.67 5.89
CA ASP A 83 -3.62 9.56 6.78
C ASP A 83 -4.10 9.39 8.22
N ALA A 84 -4.06 8.17 8.75
CA ALA A 84 -4.45 7.88 10.13
C ALA A 84 -3.22 7.69 11.06
N ASP A 85 -2.00 7.97 10.56
CA ASP A 85 -0.77 7.96 11.36
C ASP A 85 -0.47 9.38 11.86
N PRO A 86 -0.42 9.63 13.19
CA PRO A 86 -0.08 10.94 13.75
C PRO A 86 1.26 11.52 13.30
N GLN A 87 2.13 10.69 12.72
CA GLN A 87 3.40 11.15 12.15
C GLN A 87 3.24 11.96 10.85
N GLY A 88 2.08 11.88 10.17
CA GLY A 88 1.78 12.66 8.97
C GLY A 88 2.67 12.33 7.76
N ASN A 89 3.27 11.14 7.74
CA ASN A 89 4.21 10.77 6.67
C ASN A 89 3.52 10.64 5.31
N THR A 90 2.28 10.20 5.27
CA THR A 90 1.46 10.14 4.05
C THR A 90 1.16 11.54 3.53
N SER A 91 0.76 12.45 4.43
CA SER A 91 0.51 13.86 4.11
C SER A 91 1.77 14.54 3.55
N THR A 92 2.94 14.31 4.18
CA THR A 92 4.24 14.80 3.68
C THR A 92 4.54 14.25 2.28
N ALA A 93 4.40 12.95 2.07
CA ALA A 93 4.74 12.28 0.81
C ALA A 93 3.84 12.71 -0.37
N LEU A 94 2.66 13.24 -0.08
CA LEU A 94 1.71 13.78 -1.07
C LEU A 94 1.72 15.31 -1.16
N SER A 95 2.69 15.99 -0.53
CA SER A 95 2.77 17.47 -0.49
C SER A 95 1.50 18.13 0.03
N ILE A 96 0.82 17.51 0.98
CA ILE A 96 -0.38 18.03 1.61
C ILE A 96 0.01 18.87 2.82
N ASP A 97 -0.63 20.04 2.95
CA ASP A 97 -0.45 20.89 4.12
C ASP A 97 -1.07 20.21 5.36
N HIS A 98 -0.25 20.06 6.42
CA HIS A 98 -0.64 19.33 7.63
C HIS A 98 -0.01 19.90 8.91
N HIS A 99 0.22 21.23 8.93
CA HIS A 99 0.60 21.90 10.20
C HIS A 99 -0.57 21.88 11.19
N ALA A 100 -0.28 22.12 12.46
CA ALA A 100 -1.21 21.90 13.58
C ALA A 100 -2.55 22.68 13.50
N GLU A 101 -2.62 23.74 12.71
CA GLU A 101 -3.84 24.57 12.53
C GLU A 101 -4.68 24.15 11.32
N VAL A 102 -4.20 23.18 10.53
CA VAL A 102 -4.95 22.67 9.37
C VAL A 102 -5.99 21.67 9.82
N PRO A 103 -7.25 21.78 9.37
CA PRO A 103 -8.25 20.75 9.61
C PRO A 103 -7.77 19.37 9.12
N SER A 104 -7.91 18.35 9.96
CA SER A 104 -7.26 17.06 9.78
C SER A 104 -8.13 15.90 10.27
N MET A 105 -7.58 14.72 10.25
CA MET A 105 -8.25 13.54 10.80
C MET A 105 -8.51 13.62 12.32
N TYR A 106 -7.85 14.53 13.04
CA TYR A 106 -8.17 14.78 14.46
C TYR A 106 -9.60 15.33 14.59
N GLU A 107 -9.94 16.40 13.88
CA GLU A 107 -11.27 17.04 13.93
C GLU A 107 -12.37 16.08 13.45
N VAL A 108 -12.06 15.24 12.45
CA VAL A 108 -13.00 14.20 11.98
C VAL A 108 -13.29 13.18 13.07
N LEU A 109 -12.24 12.66 13.73
CA LEU A 109 -12.40 11.57 14.68
C LEU A 109 -12.87 12.03 16.05
N VAL A 110 -12.45 13.20 16.52
CA VAL A 110 -12.75 13.71 17.88
C VAL A 110 -13.95 14.65 17.85
N GLU A 111 -13.98 15.61 16.94
CA GLU A 111 -14.98 16.68 16.91
C GLU A 111 -16.18 16.38 15.99
N SER A 112 -16.10 15.30 15.19
CA SER A 112 -17.12 14.94 14.19
C SER A 112 -17.25 15.94 13.04
N THR A 113 -16.17 16.64 12.71
CA THR A 113 -16.10 17.47 11.52
C THR A 113 -16.32 16.61 10.27
N PRO A 114 -17.15 17.04 9.30
CA PRO A 114 -17.36 16.31 8.06
C PRO A 114 -16.04 16.07 7.33
N LEU A 115 -15.80 14.84 6.88
CA LEU A 115 -14.57 14.47 6.17
C LEU A 115 -14.35 15.33 4.91
N ALA A 116 -15.44 15.77 4.27
CA ALA A 116 -15.40 16.66 3.10
C ALA A 116 -14.73 18.03 3.38
N GLU A 117 -14.71 18.49 4.63
CA GLU A 117 -14.13 19.78 5.01
C GLU A 117 -12.60 19.70 5.23
N VAL A 118 -12.06 18.49 5.43
CA VAL A 118 -10.64 18.29 5.68
C VAL A 118 -9.87 17.75 4.46
N ILE A 119 -10.59 17.23 3.46
CA ILE A 119 -9.97 16.68 2.23
C ILE A 119 -9.31 17.78 1.42
N GLN A 120 -8.07 17.52 1.01
CA GLN A 120 -7.28 18.38 0.12
C GLN A 120 -6.99 17.63 -1.19
N ALA A 121 -6.99 18.36 -2.32
CA ALA A 121 -6.51 17.82 -3.60
C ALA A 121 -4.99 17.70 -3.57
N VAL A 122 -4.46 16.58 -4.05
CA VAL A 122 -3.00 16.38 -4.14
C VAL A 122 -2.44 17.21 -5.29
N PRO A 123 -1.40 18.03 -5.06
CA PRO A 123 -0.79 18.81 -6.13
C PRO A 123 -0.31 17.94 -7.30
N GLU A 124 -0.46 18.43 -8.52
CA GLU A 124 -0.01 17.76 -9.76
C GLU A 124 -0.60 16.36 -10.04
N MET A 125 -1.59 15.94 -9.26
CA MET A 125 -2.28 14.65 -9.45
C MET A 125 -3.79 14.84 -9.46
N ASP A 126 -4.37 15.04 -10.64
CA ASP A 126 -5.83 15.06 -10.79
C ASP A 126 -6.45 13.78 -10.23
N ARG A 127 -7.62 13.87 -9.61
CA ARG A 127 -8.39 12.74 -9.03
C ARG A 127 -7.76 12.07 -7.82
N LEU A 128 -6.64 12.59 -7.28
CA LEU A 128 -6.07 12.14 -6.01
C LEU A 128 -6.34 13.16 -4.92
N TYR A 129 -6.88 12.69 -3.83
CA TYR A 129 -7.23 13.48 -2.65
C TYR A 129 -6.58 12.89 -1.41
N CYS A 130 -6.34 13.73 -0.39
CA CYS A 130 -5.82 13.28 0.89
C CYS A 130 -6.55 13.99 2.04
N ALA A 131 -6.96 13.23 3.05
CA ALA A 131 -7.35 13.73 4.35
C ALA A 131 -6.12 13.63 5.27
N PRO A 132 -5.51 14.76 5.69
CA PRO A 132 -4.23 14.76 6.36
C PRO A 132 -4.31 14.36 7.83
N ALA A 133 -3.20 13.84 8.35
CA ALA A 133 -2.93 13.78 9.78
C ALA A 133 -2.05 14.95 10.22
N THR A 134 -2.39 15.56 11.35
CA THR A 134 -1.53 16.51 12.05
C THR A 134 -1.01 15.91 13.34
N ILE A 135 -0.07 16.58 13.99
CA ILE A 135 0.45 16.14 15.29
C ILE A 135 -0.66 16.03 16.37
N ASN A 136 -1.75 16.79 16.22
CA ASN A 136 -2.91 16.75 17.11
C ASN A 136 -3.53 15.35 17.19
N LEU A 137 -3.46 14.57 16.09
CA LEU A 137 -3.99 13.21 16.04
C LEU A 137 -3.34 12.28 17.09
N SER A 138 -2.14 12.61 17.60
CA SER A 138 -1.52 11.89 18.72
C SER A 138 -2.36 11.94 19.99
N GLY A 139 -3.11 13.03 20.20
CA GLY A 139 -4.04 13.18 21.35
C GLY A 139 -5.34 12.42 21.17
N ALA A 140 -5.74 12.17 19.93
CA ALA A 140 -7.02 11.55 19.62
C ALA A 140 -7.20 10.16 20.26
N GLU A 141 -6.15 9.36 20.39
CA GLU A 141 -6.25 8.03 21.03
C GLU A 141 -6.70 8.11 22.50
N ILE A 142 -6.32 9.18 23.20
CA ILE A 142 -6.73 9.41 24.61
C ILE A 142 -8.17 9.91 24.64
N GLU A 143 -8.51 10.87 23.80
CA GLU A 143 -9.82 11.52 23.80
C GLU A 143 -10.93 10.59 23.30
N LEU A 144 -10.64 9.78 22.29
CA LEU A 144 -11.55 8.77 21.77
C LEU A 144 -12.02 7.78 22.84
N VAL A 145 -11.20 7.48 23.87
CA VAL A 145 -11.57 6.54 24.93
C VAL A 145 -12.90 6.89 25.58
N SER A 146 -13.18 8.19 25.74
CA SER A 146 -14.38 8.71 26.41
C SER A 146 -15.58 8.88 25.47
N LEU A 147 -15.40 8.76 24.16
CA LEU A 147 -16.44 9.03 23.17
C LEU A 147 -17.33 7.81 22.91
N VAL A 148 -18.62 8.07 22.69
CA VAL A 148 -19.58 7.04 22.32
C VAL A 148 -19.34 6.58 20.88
N ALA A 149 -19.48 5.28 20.63
CA ALA A 149 -19.27 4.65 19.34
C ALA A 149 -17.90 4.99 18.69
N ARG A 150 -16.88 5.16 19.54
CA ARG A 150 -15.53 5.60 19.19
C ARG A 150 -14.87 4.76 18.10
N GLU A 151 -15.22 3.48 17.99
CA GLU A 151 -14.68 2.56 16.98
C GLU A 151 -15.28 2.78 15.58
N ASN A 152 -16.44 3.46 15.50
CA ASN A 152 -17.20 3.64 14.27
C ASN A 152 -17.04 5.04 13.63
N ARG A 153 -16.26 5.92 14.23
CA ARG A 153 -16.21 7.33 13.82
C ARG A 153 -15.71 7.49 12.38
N LEU A 154 -14.63 6.80 12.03
CA LEU A 154 -14.12 6.85 10.67
C LEU A 154 -15.08 6.20 9.66
N ARG A 155 -15.70 5.07 10.00
CA ARG A 155 -16.71 4.42 9.15
C ARG A 155 -17.87 5.35 8.85
N ASN A 156 -18.37 6.05 9.87
CA ASN A 156 -19.46 7.00 9.68
C ASN A 156 -19.03 8.18 8.82
N ALA A 157 -17.85 8.76 9.07
CA ALA A 157 -17.33 9.88 8.29
C ALA A 157 -17.13 9.53 6.81
N ILE A 158 -16.64 8.33 6.50
CA ILE A 158 -16.50 7.87 5.10
C ILE A 158 -17.87 7.66 4.46
N ARG A 159 -18.79 7.00 5.15
CA ARG A 159 -20.15 6.81 4.64
C ARG A 159 -20.81 8.14 4.31
N ASP A 160 -20.79 9.07 5.25
CA ASP A 160 -21.41 10.39 5.12
C ASP A 160 -20.78 11.19 3.94
N LEU A 161 -19.46 11.05 3.73
CA LEU A 161 -18.76 11.62 2.57
C LEU A 161 -19.27 11.03 1.25
N LEU A 162 -19.40 9.70 1.16
CA LEU A 162 -19.82 9.03 -0.06
C LEU A 162 -21.26 9.39 -0.40
N GLU A 163 -22.14 9.45 0.60
CA GLU A 163 -23.54 9.89 0.45
C GLU A 163 -23.64 11.36 0.01
N ASP A 164 -22.85 12.28 0.59
CA ASP A 164 -22.82 13.70 0.17
C ASP A 164 -22.35 13.84 -1.29
N ARG A 165 -21.31 13.10 -1.68
CA ARG A 165 -20.81 13.11 -3.06
C ARG A 165 -21.87 12.66 -4.06
N GLU A 166 -22.58 11.59 -3.75
CA GLU A 166 -23.67 11.06 -4.57
C GLU A 166 -24.83 12.08 -4.70
N GLN A 167 -25.27 12.66 -3.56
CA GLN A 167 -26.34 13.66 -3.53
C GLN A 167 -25.99 14.93 -4.33
N ARG A 168 -24.72 15.31 -4.34
CA ARG A 168 -24.21 16.47 -5.10
C ARG A 168 -23.88 16.16 -6.55
N GLY A 169 -24.01 14.90 -6.99
CA GLY A 169 -23.69 14.48 -8.35
C GLY A 169 -22.20 14.60 -8.69
N LEU A 170 -21.31 14.47 -7.68
CA LEU A 170 -19.86 14.44 -7.88
C LEU A 170 -19.43 13.06 -8.37
N GLU A 171 -18.31 13.02 -9.11
CA GLU A 171 -17.70 11.75 -9.51
C GLU A 171 -17.45 10.84 -8.29
N PRO A 172 -17.85 9.56 -8.35
CA PRO A 172 -17.65 8.64 -7.24
C PRO A 172 -16.17 8.44 -6.96
N LEU A 173 -15.82 8.12 -5.71
CA LEU A 173 -14.50 7.64 -5.36
C LEU A 173 -14.42 6.15 -5.70
N ASP A 174 -13.42 5.74 -6.47
CA ASP A 174 -13.17 4.34 -6.77
C ASP A 174 -12.49 3.63 -5.59
N TYR A 175 -11.56 4.32 -4.94
CA TYR A 175 -10.81 3.81 -3.80
C TYR A 175 -10.71 4.81 -2.66
N VAL A 176 -10.79 4.29 -1.43
CA VAL A 176 -10.37 4.95 -0.20
C VAL A 176 -9.26 4.11 0.42
N LEU A 177 -8.03 4.63 0.46
CA LEU A 177 -6.88 3.96 1.05
C LEU A 177 -6.57 4.59 2.40
N ILE A 178 -6.49 3.79 3.47
CA ILE A 178 -6.26 4.28 4.83
C ILE A 178 -4.87 3.83 5.29
N ASP A 179 -3.95 4.79 5.50
CA ASP A 179 -2.62 4.53 6.07
C ASP A 179 -2.67 4.49 7.59
N CYS A 180 -2.20 3.41 8.19
CA CYS A 180 -2.28 3.19 9.63
C CYS A 180 -0.93 3.35 10.34
N PRO A 181 -0.93 3.83 11.61
CA PRO A 181 0.25 3.77 12.45
C PRO A 181 0.72 2.32 12.70
N PRO A 182 1.96 2.11 13.16
CA PRO A 182 2.48 0.77 13.48
C PRO A 182 1.96 0.20 14.81
N SER A 183 0.93 0.80 15.39
CA SER A 183 0.28 0.37 16.63
C SER A 183 -1.09 -0.21 16.36
N LEU A 184 -1.62 -1.02 17.27
CA LEU A 184 -3.00 -1.49 17.24
C LEU A 184 -3.88 -0.68 18.22
N GLY A 185 -3.75 0.64 18.19
CA GLY A 185 -4.55 1.56 18.99
C GLY A 185 -5.92 1.86 18.37
N LEU A 186 -6.65 2.81 18.97
CA LEU A 186 -8.00 3.19 18.50
C LEU A 186 -8.01 3.76 17.09
N LEU A 187 -6.92 4.38 16.62
CA LEU A 187 -6.80 4.85 15.23
C LEU A 187 -6.82 3.68 14.25
N THR A 188 -6.00 2.65 14.50
CA THR A 188 -5.99 1.44 13.66
C THR A 188 -7.30 0.66 13.76
N VAL A 189 -7.93 0.59 14.94
CA VAL A 189 -9.25 -0.02 15.10
C VAL A 189 -10.29 0.72 14.26
N ASN A 190 -10.31 2.07 14.27
CA ASN A 190 -11.20 2.86 13.40
C ASN A 190 -10.98 2.56 11.91
N ALA A 191 -9.73 2.46 11.49
CA ALA A 191 -9.39 2.13 10.09
C ALA A 191 -9.91 0.74 9.71
N LEU A 192 -9.69 -0.29 10.53
CA LEU A 192 -10.16 -1.65 10.29
C LEU A 192 -11.70 -1.77 10.35
N VAL A 193 -12.34 -0.99 11.20
CA VAL A 193 -13.82 -0.96 11.29
C VAL A 193 -14.43 -0.25 10.09
N ALA A 194 -13.76 0.75 9.53
CA ALA A 194 -14.23 1.49 8.36
C ALA A 194 -14.07 0.74 7.04
N ALA A 195 -13.08 -0.14 6.95
CA ALA A 195 -12.72 -0.83 5.70
C ALA A 195 -13.50 -2.14 5.50
N ARG A 196 -13.59 -2.58 4.26
CA ARG A 196 -13.95 -3.96 3.90
C ARG A 196 -12.72 -4.81 3.61
N GLU A 197 -11.62 -4.18 3.24
CA GLU A 197 -10.39 -4.85 2.81
C GLU A 197 -9.19 -4.44 3.67
N VAL A 198 -8.33 -5.41 3.95
CA VAL A 198 -7.00 -5.16 4.52
C VAL A 198 -5.95 -5.55 3.51
N LEU A 199 -5.07 -4.60 3.19
CA LEU A 199 -3.82 -4.85 2.48
C LEU A 199 -2.67 -4.86 3.48
N ILE A 200 -1.91 -5.94 3.50
CA ILE A 200 -0.80 -6.14 4.44
C ILE A 200 0.53 -6.09 3.68
N PRO A 201 1.29 -4.98 3.75
CA PRO A 201 2.66 -4.96 3.26
C PRO A 201 3.56 -5.75 4.20
N ILE A 202 4.35 -6.69 3.66
CA ILE A 202 5.25 -7.56 4.41
C ILE A 202 6.66 -7.43 3.82
N GLN A 203 7.63 -7.11 4.67
CA GLN A 203 9.03 -7.20 4.29
C GLN A 203 9.47 -8.67 4.29
N ALA A 204 10.15 -9.11 3.21
CA ALA A 204 10.63 -10.48 3.06
C ALA A 204 11.84 -10.77 3.97
N GLU A 205 11.58 -10.88 5.28
CA GLU A 205 12.56 -11.14 6.36
C GLU A 205 12.15 -12.34 7.23
N TYR A 206 13.08 -12.85 8.03
CA TYR A 206 12.91 -14.08 8.81
C TYR A 206 11.65 -14.13 9.70
N TYR A 207 11.30 -13.02 10.37
CA TYR A 207 10.13 -12.94 11.25
C TYR A 207 8.82 -12.51 10.55
N ALA A 208 8.78 -12.55 9.21
CA ALA A 208 7.63 -12.07 8.44
C ALA A 208 6.33 -12.82 8.76
N LEU A 209 6.37 -14.15 8.80
CA LEU A 209 5.21 -15.01 9.07
C LEU A 209 4.73 -14.93 10.53
N GLU A 210 5.63 -14.77 11.50
CA GLU A 210 5.26 -14.62 12.92
C GLU A 210 4.49 -13.31 13.13
N GLY A 211 5.02 -12.19 12.61
CA GLY A 211 4.35 -10.90 12.67
C GLY A 211 3.01 -10.88 11.94
N LEU A 212 2.93 -11.60 10.80
CA LEU A 212 1.69 -11.76 10.06
C LEU A 212 0.63 -12.51 10.87
N SER A 213 1.00 -13.61 11.53
CA SER A 213 0.07 -14.41 12.35
C SER A 213 -0.54 -13.60 13.49
N LEU A 214 0.27 -12.76 14.18
CA LEU A 214 -0.23 -11.88 15.22
C LEU A 214 -1.22 -10.83 14.68
N LEU A 215 -0.91 -10.24 13.53
CA LEU A 215 -1.81 -9.28 12.89
C LEU A 215 -3.13 -9.93 12.46
N LEU A 216 -3.08 -11.13 11.86
CA LEU A 216 -4.27 -11.88 11.46
C LEU A 216 -5.18 -12.20 12.64
N ASN A 217 -4.63 -12.61 13.78
CA ASN A 217 -5.41 -12.84 15.00
C ASN A 217 -6.15 -11.57 15.46
N ASN A 218 -5.52 -10.41 15.37
CA ASN A 218 -6.14 -9.14 15.73
C ASN A 218 -7.23 -8.73 14.72
N ILE A 219 -7.00 -8.94 13.44
CA ILE A 219 -8.01 -8.70 12.38
C ILE A 219 -9.22 -9.64 12.61
N ASP A 220 -9.00 -10.89 12.99
CA ASP A 220 -10.07 -11.83 13.31
C ASP A 220 -10.90 -11.37 14.52
N LEU A 221 -10.31 -10.79 15.55
CA LEU A 221 -11.04 -10.20 16.68
C LEU A 221 -11.91 -9.01 16.23
N ILE A 222 -11.36 -8.12 15.38
CA ILE A 222 -12.14 -7.01 14.80
C ILE A 222 -13.29 -7.55 13.97
N ARG A 223 -13.04 -8.56 13.13
CA ARG A 223 -14.06 -9.19 12.30
C ARG A 223 -15.19 -9.80 13.13
N GLN A 224 -14.87 -10.49 14.21
CA GLN A 224 -15.85 -11.14 15.08
C GLN A 224 -16.72 -10.16 15.86
N HIS A 225 -16.17 -9.02 16.29
CA HIS A 225 -16.84 -8.15 17.26
C HIS A 225 -17.30 -6.80 16.71
N LEU A 226 -16.63 -6.27 15.66
CA LEU A 226 -16.84 -4.89 15.21
C LEU A 226 -17.17 -4.77 13.72
N ASN A 227 -16.56 -5.61 12.87
CA ASN A 227 -16.72 -5.51 11.41
C ASN A 227 -16.73 -6.90 10.74
N PRO A 228 -17.89 -7.61 10.69
CA PRO A 228 -17.98 -8.96 10.10
C PRO A 228 -17.61 -9.04 8.62
N GLU A 229 -17.68 -7.93 7.89
CA GLU A 229 -17.37 -7.86 6.46
C GLU A 229 -15.88 -7.68 6.15
N LEU A 230 -15.04 -7.46 7.20
CA LEU A 230 -13.61 -7.25 7.02
C LEU A 230 -12.90 -8.50 6.55
N VAL A 231 -12.15 -8.40 5.45
CA VAL A 231 -11.33 -9.49 4.93
C VAL A 231 -9.90 -9.04 4.65
N VAL A 232 -8.95 -9.94 4.81
CA VAL A 232 -7.58 -9.73 4.29
C VAL A 232 -7.61 -10.09 2.80
N SER A 233 -7.72 -9.07 1.95
CA SER A 233 -7.80 -9.24 0.50
C SER A 233 -6.44 -9.33 -0.16
N THR A 234 -5.43 -8.69 0.44
CA THR A 234 -4.14 -8.52 -0.23
C THR A 234 -2.96 -8.59 0.73
N ILE A 235 -1.96 -9.38 0.36
CA ILE A 235 -0.63 -9.41 0.99
C ILE A 235 0.38 -8.99 -0.07
N MET A 236 1.19 -7.97 0.22
CA MET A 236 2.18 -7.43 -0.71
C MET A 236 3.59 -7.55 -0.14
N LEU A 237 4.46 -8.25 -0.86
CA LEU A 237 5.87 -8.39 -0.51
C LEU A 237 6.62 -7.11 -0.86
N THR A 238 7.18 -6.46 0.15
CA THR A 238 7.91 -5.19 0.04
C THR A 238 9.41 -5.37 0.30
N MET A 239 10.20 -4.40 -0.15
CA MET A 239 11.67 -4.38 0.04
C MET A 239 12.33 -5.70 -0.37
N TYR A 240 11.77 -6.34 -1.40
CA TYR A 240 12.24 -7.63 -1.89
C TYR A 240 13.60 -7.49 -2.56
N ASP A 241 14.57 -8.29 -2.09
CA ASP A 241 15.89 -8.39 -2.71
C ASP A 241 16.08 -9.77 -3.35
N ALA A 242 15.89 -9.83 -4.67
CA ALA A 242 15.99 -11.07 -5.46
C ALA A 242 17.37 -11.74 -5.39
N ARG A 243 18.40 -11.06 -4.88
CA ARG A 243 19.75 -11.61 -4.74
C ARG A 243 19.89 -12.48 -3.51
N THR A 244 18.98 -12.40 -2.55
CA THR A 244 19.03 -13.13 -1.29
C THR A 244 18.15 -14.37 -1.34
N ARG A 245 18.71 -15.52 -0.93
CA ARG A 245 17.96 -16.78 -0.80
C ARG A 245 16.86 -16.67 0.25
N LEU A 246 17.13 -15.92 1.33
CA LEU A 246 16.16 -15.71 2.40
C LEU A 246 14.89 -15.02 1.89
N ALA A 247 15.03 -13.93 1.14
CA ALA A 247 13.87 -13.22 0.59
C ALA A 247 13.05 -14.12 -0.35
N ALA A 248 13.72 -14.92 -1.19
CA ALA A 248 13.05 -15.86 -2.07
C ALA A 248 12.28 -16.94 -1.30
N GLN A 249 12.90 -17.50 -0.24
CA GLN A 249 12.25 -18.50 0.62
C GLN A 249 11.05 -17.91 1.37
N VAL A 250 11.20 -16.76 2.02
CA VAL A 250 10.09 -16.10 2.73
C VAL A 250 8.95 -15.76 1.76
N ALA A 251 9.28 -15.28 0.56
CA ALA A 251 8.26 -14.99 -0.46
C ALA A 251 7.49 -16.25 -0.88
N GLN A 252 8.19 -17.40 -0.99
CA GLN A 252 7.56 -18.67 -1.30
C GLN A 252 6.69 -19.14 -0.12
N ASP A 253 7.20 -19.08 1.11
CA ASP A 253 6.46 -19.48 2.30
C ASP A 253 5.15 -18.66 2.47
N VAL A 254 5.20 -17.34 2.19
CA VAL A 254 4.00 -16.48 2.23
C VAL A 254 3.00 -16.89 1.14
N ARG A 255 3.46 -17.16 -0.09
CA ARG A 255 2.58 -17.61 -1.18
C ARG A 255 1.96 -18.99 -0.92
N ASP A 256 2.72 -19.90 -0.31
CA ASP A 256 2.23 -21.24 0.00
C ASP A 256 1.14 -21.22 1.08
N HIS A 257 1.22 -20.27 2.04
CA HIS A 257 0.24 -20.13 3.11
C HIS A 257 -0.96 -19.23 2.72
N PHE A 258 -0.75 -18.27 1.82
CA PHE A 258 -1.76 -17.28 1.41
C PHE A 258 -1.77 -17.10 -0.11
N PRO A 259 -2.05 -18.18 -0.88
CA PRO A 259 -1.95 -18.15 -2.34
C PRO A 259 -2.89 -17.12 -2.99
N ASP A 260 -4.11 -17.01 -2.49
CA ASP A 260 -5.14 -16.14 -3.07
C ASP A 260 -4.92 -14.66 -2.72
N GLN A 261 -4.37 -14.38 -1.54
CA GLN A 261 -4.14 -13.01 -1.05
C GLN A 261 -2.84 -12.41 -1.55
N THR A 262 -1.80 -13.22 -1.72
CA THR A 262 -0.46 -12.70 -2.06
C THR A 262 -0.41 -12.22 -3.50
N LEU A 263 0.06 -10.97 -3.69
CA LEU A 263 0.33 -10.45 -5.03
C LEU A 263 1.51 -11.19 -5.67
N ASP A 264 1.39 -11.46 -6.98
CA ASP A 264 2.52 -11.93 -7.79
C ASP A 264 3.61 -10.86 -7.87
N THR A 265 3.18 -9.60 -7.92
CA THR A 265 4.06 -8.45 -7.95
C THR A 265 4.74 -8.25 -6.59
N THR A 266 6.07 -8.15 -6.60
CA THR A 266 6.88 -7.77 -5.44
C THR A 266 7.43 -6.36 -5.62
N ILE A 267 7.48 -5.59 -4.53
CA ILE A 267 8.09 -4.26 -4.51
C ILE A 267 9.57 -4.40 -4.16
N PRO A 268 10.49 -3.98 -5.05
CA PRO A 268 11.91 -4.13 -4.80
C PRO A 268 12.40 -3.17 -3.70
N ARG A 269 13.51 -3.54 -3.05
CA ARG A 269 14.25 -2.57 -2.24
C ARG A 269 14.85 -1.53 -3.16
N SER A 270 14.42 -0.27 -3.03
CA SER A 270 14.83 0.83 -3.90
C SER A 270 15.08 2.11 -3.11
N VAL A 271 16.21 2.73 -3.37
CA VAL A 271 16.56 4.05 -2.81
C VAL A 271 15.57 5.10 -3.30
N ARG A 272 15.12 5.04 -4.57
CA ARG A 272 14.18 5.99 -5.15
C ARG A 272 12.82 6.02 -4.42
N ILE A 273 12.31 4.86 -3.99
CA ILE A 273 11.10 4.78 -3.16
C ILE A 273 11.29 5.50 -1.82
N SER A 274 12.48 5.41 -1.23
CA SER A 274 12.77 6.01 0.08
C SER A 274 13.08 7.51 -0.01
N GLU A 275 13.62 7.98 -1.14
CA GLU A 275 13.96 9.39 -1.37
C GLU A 275 12.74 10.23 -1.75
N ALA A 276 11.83 9.71 -2.56
CA ALA A 276 10.68 10.43 -3.11
C ALA A 276 9.88 11.23 -2.05
N PRO A 277 9.56 10.69 -0.85
CA PRO A 277 8.82 11.43 0.18
C PRO A 277 9.54 12.69 0.66
N SER A 278 10.89 12.73 0.63
CA SER A 278 11.67 13.91 1.03
C SER A 278 11.50 15.10 0.06
N TYR A 279 10.94 14.84 -1.12
CA TYR A 279 10.60 15.83 -2.12
C TYR A 279 9.08 16.06 -2.22
N GLY A 280 8.29 15.51 -1.29
CA GLY A 280 6.83 15.57 -1.35
C GLY A 280 6.25 14.82 -2.56
N GLN A 281 6.93 13.78 -3.03
CA GLN A 281 6.57 13.06 -4.25
C GLN A 281 6.39 11.57 -4.00
N THR A 282 5.59 10.94 -4.84
CA THR A 282 5.55 9.48 -4.97
C THR A 282 6.71 9.01 -5.87
N VAL A 283 7.08 7.74 -5.80
CA VAL A 283 8.11 7.24 -6.73
C VAL A 283 7.68 7.32 -8.20
N LEU A 284 6.37 7.36 -8.45
CA LEU A 284 5.81 7.44 -9.79
C LEU A 284 5.99 8.84 -10.43
N THR A 285 6.01 9.89 -9.61
CA THR A 285 6.29 11.27 -10.06
C THR A 285 7.77 11.60 -9.97
N TYR A 286 8.47 11.11 -8.94
CA TYR A 286 9.89 11.34 -8.70
C TYR A 286 10.81 10.66 -9.73
N ASP A 287 10.61 9.35 -9.99
CA ASP A 287 11.36 8.59 -10.99
C ASP A 287 10.46 7.55 -11.65
N PRO A 288 9.62 7.97 -12.64
CA PRO A 288 8.62 7.11 -13.29
C PRO A 288 9.23 5.90 -14.01
N SER A 289 10.52 5.97 -14.33
CA SER A 289 11.22 4.91 -15.06
C SER A 289 11.86 3.86 -14.16
N SER A 290 11.92 4.11 -12.86
CA SER A 290 12.54 3.20 -11.88
C SER A 290 11.79 1.88 -11.76
N SER A 291 12.52 0.83 -11.38
CA SER A 291 11.93 -0.49 -11.07
C SER A 291 10.87 -0.41 -9.95
N GLY A 292 11.04 0.53 -9.01
CA GLY A 292 10.08 0.79 -7.95
C GLY A 292 8.76 1.36 -8.48
N ALA A 293 8.81 2.36 -9.36
CA ALA A 293 7.62 2.94 -9.97
C ALA A 293 6.86 1.90 -10.82
N LEU A 294 7.59 1.15 -11.65
CA LEU A 294 7.00 0.07 -12.45
C LEU A 294 6.37 -1.03 -11.58
N ALA A 295 7.01 -1.37 -10.45
CA ALA A 295 6.47 -2.37 -9.55
C ALA A 295 5.17 -1.91 -8.89
N TYR A 296 5.08 -0.65 -8.43
CA TYR A 296 3.83 -0.13 -7.86
C TYR A 296 2.71 -0.01 -8.89
N ARG A 297 3.01 0.38 -10.14
CA ARG A 297 2.01 0.37 -11.21
C ARG A 297 1.49 -1.04 -11.48
N ALA A 298 2.38 -2.04 -11.52
CA ALA A 298 1.99 -3.44 -11.69
C ALA A 298 1.16 -3.96 -10.50
N ALA A 299 1.54 -3.63 -9.27
CA ALA A 299 0.80 -4.01 -8.06
C ALA A 299 -0.59 -3.36 -8.02
N ALA A 300 -0.71 -2.08 -8.42
CA ALA A 300 -1.99 -1.39 -8.50
C ALA A 300 -2.90 -2.01 -9.57
N TYR A 301 -2.35 -2.38 -10.73
CA TYR A 301 -3.10 -3.09 -11.77
C TYR A 301 -3.57 -4.47 -11.28
N GLU A 302 -2.69 -5.23 -10.64
CA GLU A 302 -3.04 -6.52 -10.06
C GLU A 302 -4.12 -6.39 -8.98
N LEU A 303 -4.04 -5.37 -8.09
CA LEU A 303 -5.06 -5.06 -7.09
C LEU A 303 -6.41 -4.70 -7.73
N ASN A 304 -6.38 -3.89 -8.79
CA ASN A 304 -7.59 -3.42 -9.47
C ASN A 304 -8.31 -4.55 -10.23
N THR A 305 -7.56 -5.51 -10.76
CA THR A 305 -8.14 -6.65 -11.49
C THR A 305 -8.66 -7.77 -10.58
N ARG A 306 -8.32 -7.76 -9.29
CA ARG A 306 -8.87 -8.69 -8.31
C ARG A 306 -10.32 -8.33 -7.98
N PRO A 307 -11.22 -9.32 -7.86
CA PRO A 307 -12.59 -9.05 -7.44
C PRO A 307 -12.59 -8.38 -6.06
N ALA A 308 -13.46 -7.38 -5.88
CA ALA A 308 -13.75 -6.84 -4.56
C ALA A 308 -14.48 -7.92 -3.73
N PRO A 309 -14.16 -8.08 -2.43
CA PRO A 309 -14.83 -9.06 -1.56
C PRO A 309 -16.27 -8.67 -1.24
#